data_3265393d94adcc57f9f16613ef1944a1
#
_entry.id   3265393d94adcc57f9f16613ef1944a1
#
_cell.length_a   1.000
_cell.length_b   1.000
_cell.length_c   1.000
_cell.angle_alpha   90.00
_cell.angle_beta   90.00
_cell.angle_gamma   90.00
#
_symmetry.space_group_name_H-M   'P 1'
#
loop_
_entity.id
_entity.type
_entity.pdbx_description
1 polymer ?
#
loop_
_entity_poly.entity_id
_entity_poly.type
_entity_poly.pdbx_seq_one_letter_code
_entity_poly.pdbx_strand_id
1 'polypeptide(L)'
;LLKKAAALDIAIICPLHGPVLNENLGYYLDKYNTWSSYAVEDEGVVIAYTSIYGHTKEAVEELAEKLNQRGCPNVVVADLARCDMAEAVADAFRYSKLVLATTTYNATIFPHMQNFIDHLTARNYQGRTVGMIENGAWAPMAAKVMKKMLETSKNLTYTDTTVTVKCALNDASRAQIDALADELCLSLIHI
;
A
#
# COMPACT_ATOMS: atom_id res chain seq x y z
N LEU A 1 -21.25 13.78 10.62
CA LEU A 1 -20.90 14.21 11.96
C LEU A 1 -20.00 15.45 11.95
N LEU A 2 -18.86 15.42 11.24
CA LEU A 2 -17.87 16.51 11.16
C LEU A 2 -18.46 17.82 10.67
N LYS A 3 -19.31 17.85 9.64
CA LYS A 3 -19.99 19.05 9.15
C LYS A 3 -20.85 19.74 10.23
N LYS A 4 -21.42 18.97 11.16
CA LYS A 4 -22.16 19.55 12.31
C LYS A 4 -21.22 20.07 13.38
N ALA A 5 -20.10 19.39 13.62
CA ALA A 5 -19.08 19.82 14.59
C ALA A 5 -18.36 21.08 14.13
N ALA A 6 -18.08 21.23 12.84
CA ALA A 6 -17.39 22.39 12.27
C ALA A 6 -18.13 23.74 12.48
N ALA A 7 -19.43 23.71 12.82
CA ALA A 7 -20.20 24.92 13.14
C ALA A 7 -20.12 25.31 14.63
N LEU A 8 -19.44 24.54 15.45
CA LEU A 8 -19.30 24.77 16.87
C LEU A 8 -17.92 25.37 17.21
N ASP A 9 -17.89 26.28 18.17
CA ASP A 9 -16.62 26.74 18.75
C ASP A 9 -16.13 25.71 19.78
N ILE A 10 -15.24 24.81 19.32
CA ILE A 10 -14.78 23.66 20.09
C ILE A 10 -13.48 24.03 20.80
N ALA A 11 -13.51 24.10 22.12
CA ALA A 11 -12.34 24.33 22.94
C ALA A 11 -11.60 23.07 23.36
N ILE A 12 -12.30 21.93 23.48
CA ILE A 12 -11.73 20.64 23.92
C ILE A 12 -12.44 19.52 23.20
N ILE A 13 -11.68 18.53 22.77
CA ILE A 13 -12.20 17.25 22.22
C ILE A 13 -11.86 16.14 23.20
N CYS A 14 -12.90 15.46 23.70
CA CYS A 14 -12.78 14.32 24.60
C CYS A 14 -13.22 13.05 23.86
N PRO A 15 -12.31 12.34 23.19
CA PRO A 15 -12.66 11.12 22.47
C PRO A 15 -13.01 9.98 23.44
N LEU A 16 -13.87 9.05 23.04
CA LEU A 16 -14.15 7.85 23.84
C LEU A 16 -12.91 6.95 24.00
N HIS A 17 -12.04 6.97 23.01
CA HIS A 17 -10.77 6.25 23.00
C HIS A 17 -9.66 7.20 22.55
N GLY A 18 -8.64 7.38 23.38
CA GLY A 18 -7.50 8.24 23.10
C GLY A 18 -7.36 9.39 24.11
N PRO A 19 -6.34 10.25 23.93
CA PRO A 19 -6.10 11.38 24.86
C PRO A 19 -7.12 12.48 24.68
N VAL A 20 -7.30 13.31 25.72
CA VAL A 20 -8.03 14.56 25.61
C VAL A 20 -7.19 15.54 24.80
N LEU A 21 -7.81 16.19 23.81
CA LEU A 21 -7.17 17.15 22.93
C LEU A 21 -7.68 18.56 23.29
N ASN A 22 -6.79 19.40 23.76
CA ASN A 22 -7.08 20.79 24.19
C ASN A 22 -6.18 21.81 23.48
N GLU A 23 -5.26 21.35 22.65
CA GLU A 23 -4.35 22.17 21.87
C GLU A 23 -4.35 21.72 20.41
N ASN A 24 -4.07 22.66 19.50
CA ASN A 24 -3.93 22.38 18.08
C ASN A 24 -5.11 21.59 17.46
N LEU A 25 -6.34 21.90 17.87
CA LEU A 25 -7.55 21.17 17.47
C LEU A 25 -7.77 21.15 15.96
N GLY A 26 -7.37 22.23 15.26
CA GLY A 26 -7.43 22.30 13.79
C GLY A 26 -6.69 21.17 13.11
N TYR A 27 -5.49 20.85 13.56
CA TYR A 27 -4.70 19.74 13.04
C TYR A 27 -5.46 18.40 13.12
N TYR A 28 -6.06 18.10 14.26
CA TYR A 28 -6.80 16.84 14.44
C TYR A 28 -8.08 16.80 13.61
N LEU A 29 -8.76 17.93 13.46
CA LEU A 29 -9.95 18.03 12.60
C LEU A 29 -9.60 17.83 11.12
N ASP A 30 -8.48 18.38 10.65
CA ASP A 30 -8.00 18.23 9.28
C ASP A 30 -7.59 16.77 9.02
N LYS A 31 -6.84 16.13 9.93
CA LYS A 31 -6.50 14.71 9.83
C LYS A 31 -7.76 13.84 9.79
N TYR A 32 -8.73 14.14 10.64
CA TYR A 32 -9.99 13.40 10.68
C TYR A 32 -10.81 13.56 9.38
N ASN A 33 -10.80 14.76 8.78
CA ASN A 33 -11.39 14.99 7.45
C ASN A 33 -10.71 14.15 6.37
N THR A 34 -9.38 14.13 6.34
CA THR A 34 -8.58 13.33 5.41
C THR A 34 -8.91 11.84 5.54
N TRP A 35 -8.84 11.31 6.75
CA TRP A 35 -9.08 9.87 6.99
C TRP A 35 -10.52 9.44 6.73
N SER A 36 -11.50 10.25 7.15
CA SER A 36 -12.92 9.91 6.97
C SER A 36 -13.40 10.03 5.52
N SER A 37 -12.69 10.75 4.68
CA SER A 37 -12.94 10.85 3.24
C SER A 37 -12.14 9.86 2.41
N TYR A 38 -11.25 9.07 3.03
CA TYR A 38 -10.28 8.20 2.36
C TYR A 38 -9.31 8.95 1.42
N ALA A 39 -9.13 10.25 1.65
CA ALA A 39 -8.18 11.03 0.89
C ALA A 39 -6.74 10.56 1.14
N VAL A 40 -5.87 10.80 0.17
CA VAL A 40 -4.44 10.59 0.35
C VAL A 40 -3.92 11.59 1.38
N GLU A 41 -3.15 11.13 2.34
CA GLU A 41 -2.53 11.97 3.36
C GLU A 41 -1.17 12.48 2.88
N ASP A 42 -0.37 11.58 2.31
CA ASP A 42 0.96 11.88 1.82
C ASP A 42 1.22 11.19 0.48
N GLU A 43 1.95 11.86 -0.42
CA GLU A 43 2.39 11.23 -1.65
C GLU A 43 3.55 10.27 -1.37
N GLY A 44 3.47 9.07 -1.94
CA GLY A 44 4.47 8.04 -1.77
C GLY A 44 4.00 6.65 -2.16
N VAL A 45 4.88 5.69 -1.99
CA VAL A 45 4.66 4.28 -2.32
C VAL A 45 4.92 3.41 -1.09
N VAL A 46 3.95 2.61 -0.70
CA VAL A 46 4.14 1.52 0.26
C VAL A 46 4.35 0.22 -0.50
N ILE A 47 5.40 -0.50 -0.18
CA ILE A 47 5.68 -1.83 -0.72
C ILE A 47 5.48 -2.85 0.40
N ALA A 48 4.31 -3.46 0.45
CA ALA A 48 3.98 -4.52 1.39
C ALA A 48 4.35 -5.87 0.79
N TYR A 49 5.21 -6.64 1.46
CA TYR A 49 5.68 -7.88 0.89
C TYR A 49 5.75 -9.06 1.87
N THR A 50 5.78 -10.25 1.29
CA THR A 50 6.18 -11.49 1.96
C THR A 50 7.23 -12.23 1.13
N SER A 51 8.22 -12.82 1.79
CA SER A 51 9.25 -13.59 1.11
C SER A 51 9.66 -14.78 1.97
N ILE A 52 9.66 -15.99 1.37
CA ILE A 52 10.04 -17.23 2.06
C ILE A 52 11.55 -17.46 1.96
N TYR A 53 12.10 -17.39 0.76
CA TYR A 53 13.51 -17.70 0.48
C TYR A 53 14.35 -16.49 0.09
N GLY A 54 13.82 -15.27 0.21
CA GLY A 54 14.54 -14.03 -0.08
C GLY A 54 14.31 -13.46 -1.48
N HIS A 55 13.94 -14.25 -2.49
CA HIS A 55 13.87 -13.76 -3.88
C HIS A 55 12.77 -12.72 -4.14
N THR A 56 11.63 -12.80 -3.44
CA THR A 56 10.62 -11.73 -3.53
C THR A 56 11.11 -10.46 -2.82
N LYS A 57 11.83 -10.63 -1.70
CA LYS A 57 12.47 -9.51 -0.99
C LYS A 57 13.48 -8.79 -1.91
N GLU A 58 14.35 -9.53 -2.61
CA GLU A 58 15.32 -8.98 -3.56
C GLU A 58 14.63 -8.13 -4.63
N ALA A 59 13.51 -8.59 -5.19
CA ALA A 59 12.73 -7.82 -6.17
C ALA A 59 12.14 -6.54 -5.58
N VAL A 60 11.70 -6.58 -4.33
CA VAL A 60 11.16 -5.42 -3.59
C VAL A 60 12.26 -4.41 -3.29
N GLU A 61 13.43 -4.86 -2.86
CA GLU A 61 14.58 -3.99 -2.59
C GLU A 61 15.04 -3.27 -3.87
N GLU A 62 15.09 -3.99 -4.99
CA GLU A 62 15.42 -3.40 -6.30
C GLU A 62 14.37 -2.36 -6.73
N LEU A 63 13.07 -2.65 -6.55
CA LEU A 63 12.01 -1.67 -6.83
C LEU A 63 12.14 -0.43 -5.94
N ALA A 64 12.36 -0.61 -4.65
CA ALA A 64 12.51 0.50 -3.70
C ALA A 64 13.70 1.40 -4.06
N GLU A 65 14.83 0.81 -4.43
CA GLU A 65 16.00 1.55 -4.90
C GLU A 65 15.68 2.36 -6.16
N LYS A 66 15.02 1.75 -7.15
CA LYS A 66 14.64 2.43 -8.40
C LYS A 66 13.63 3.56 -8.18
N LEU A 67 12.68 3.42 -7.25
CA LEU A 67 11.76 4.48 -6.87
C LEU A 67 12.50 5.66 -6.22
N ASN A 68 13.43 5.39 -5.32
CA ASN A 68 14.26 6.42 -4.70
C ASN A 68 15.14 7.14 -5.74
N GLN A 69 15.76 6.42 -6.66
CA GLN A 69 16.56 7.00 -7.77
C GLN A 69 15.73 7.92 -8.67
N ARG A 70 14.44 7.65 -8.82
CA ARG A 70 13.48 8.48 -9.59
C ARG A 70 12.90 9.65 -8.79
N GLY A 71 13.32 9.82 -7.54
CA GLY A 71 12.87 10.93 -6.69
C GLY A 71 11.47 10.75 -6.10
N CYS A 72 11.00 9.51 -5.94
CA CYS A 72 9.75 9.27 -5.22
C CYS A 72 9.86 9.82 -3.78
N PRO A 73 8.91 10.66 -3.32
CA PRO A 73 9.07 11.42 -2.08
C PRO A 73 9.10 10.54 -0.82
N ASN A 74 8.37 9.45 -0.82
CA ASN A 74 8.30 8.51 0.29
C ASN A 74 8.25 7.07 -0.26
N VAL A 75 9.18 6.23 0.15
CA VAL A 75 9.18 4.81 -0.17
C VAL A 75 9.25 4.02 1.14
N VAL A 76 8.16 3.38 1.50
CA VAL A 76 8.03 2.58 2.72
C VAL A 76 8.00 1.10 2.35
N VAL A 77 8.85 0.30 2.97
CA VAL A 77 8.94 -1.15 2.72
C VAL A 77 8.54 -1.91 3.98
N ALA A 78 7.48 -2.71 3.89
CA ALA A 78 6.91 -3.47 4.99
C ALA A 78 7.03 -4.98 4.76
N ASP A 79 7.88 -5.67 5.54
CA ASP A 79 7.89 -7.14 5.62
C ASP A 79 6.73 -7.60 6.49
N LEU A 80 5.64 -8.03 5.88
CA LEU A 80 4.40 -8.40 6.58
C LEU A 80 4.55 -9.60 7.54
N ALA A 81 5.62 -10.35 7.45
CA ALA A 81 5.93 -11.44 8.37
C ALA A 81 6.68 -10.95 9.63
N ARG A 82 7.16 -9.69 9.65
CA ARG A 82 8.04 -9.16 10.70
C ARG A 82 7.66 -7.78 11.22
N CYS A 83 6.92 -6.98 10.42
CA CYS A 83 6.47 -5.65 10.85
C CYS A 83 5.20 -5.72 11.71
N ASP A 84 4.86 -4.61 12.35
CA ASP A 84 3.53 -4.44 12.93
C ASP A 84 2.49 -4.31 11.80
N MET A 85 1.53 -5.23 11.78
CA MET A 85 0.47 -5.26 10.79
C MET A 85 -0.40 -4.00 10.83
N ALA A 86 -0.61 -3.42 12.02
CA ALA A 86 -1.42 -2.20 12.15
C ALA A 86 -0.73 -1.01 11.52
N GLU A 87 0.61 -0.89 11.66
CA GLU A 87 1.40 0.15 11.00
C GLU A 87 1.40 -0.02 9.48
N ALA A 88 1.60 -1.23 8.98
CA ALA A 88 1.54 -1.50 7.53
C ALA A 88 0.17 -1.14 6.92
N VAL A 89 -0.92 -1.44 7.63
CA VAL A 89 -2.28 -1.07 7.22
C VAL A 89 -2.44 0.46 7.25
N ALA A 90 -1.98 1.13 8.29
CA ALA A 90 -2.05 2.59 8.39
C ALA A 90 -1.28 3.28 7.24
N ASP A 91 -0.10 2.79 6.91
CA ASP A 91 0.70 3.31 5.79
C ASP A 91 0.02 3.09 4.43
N ALA A 92 -0.64 1.95 4.22
CA ALA A 92 -1.40 1.71 3.00
C ALA A 92 -2.55 2.74 2.81
N PHE A 93 -3.16 3.20 3.90
CA PHE A 93 -4.17 4.27 3.85
C PHE A 93 -3.56 5.67 3.76
N ARG A 94 -2.37 5.88 4.30
CA ARG A 94 -1.67 7.17 4.30
C ARG A 94 -1.21 7.56 2.89
N TYR A 95 -0.53 6.64 2.20
CA TYR A 95 0.13 6.94 0.94
C TYR A 95 -0.76 6.69 -0.28
N SER A 96 -0.44 7.39 -1.38
CA SER A 96 -1.21 7.35 -2.63
C SER A 96 -1.10 6.03 -3.38
N LYS A 97 -0.01 5.26 -3.17
CA LYS A 97 0.29 4.05 -3.92
C LYS A 97 0.67 2.89 -3.03
N LEU A 98 0.23 1.70 -3.43
CA LEU A 98 0.53 0.44 -2.75
C LEU A 98 1.07 -0.57 -3.76
N VAL A 99 2.21 -1.19 -3.45
CA VAL A 99 2.70 -2.37 -4.16
C VAL A 99 2.52 -3.59 -3.27
N LEU A 100 1.88 -4.62 -3.79
CA LEU A 100 1.72 -5.91 -3.14
C LEU A 100 2.69 -6.92 -3.77
N ALA A 101 3.59 -7.46 -2.97
CA ALA A 101 4.62 -8.39 -3.44
C ALA A 101 4.59 -9.70 -2.64
N THR A 102 4.25 -10.82 -3.29
CA THR A 102 4.18 -12.11 -2.60
C THR A 102 4.45 -13.28 -3.53
N THR A 103 4.69 -14.44 -2.94
CA THR A 103 4.83 -15.69 -3.66
C THR A 103 3.49 -16.40 -3.81
N THR A 104 3.34 -17.12 -4.92
CA THR A 104 2.30 -18.14 -5.06
C THR A 104 2.56 -19.25 -4.06
N TYR A 105 1.61 -19.51 -3.19
CA TYR A 105 1.71 -20.49 -2.12
C TYR A 105 0.44 -21.32 -2.04
N ASN A 106 0.57 -22.64 -2.14
CA ASN A 106 -0.56 -23.59 -2.06
C ASN A 106 -1.75 -23.21 -2.97
N ALA A 107 -1.47 -22.91 -4.24
CA ALA A 107 -2.43 -22.42 -5.24
C ALA A 107 -3.17 -21.12 -4.86
N THR A 108 -2.65 -20.37 -3.90
CA THR A 108 -3.13 -19.05 -3.45
C THR A 108 -1.93 -18.14 -3.15
N ILE A 109 -1.99 -17.30 -2.13
CA ILE A 109 -0.92 -16.41 -1.69
C ILE A 109 -0.46 -16.73 -0.27
N PHE A 110 0.71 -16.22 0.11
CA PHE A 110 1.24 -16.45 1.44
C PHE A 110 0.35 -15.84 2.54
N PRO A 111 0.10 -16.52 3.68
CA PRO A 111 -0.92 -16.13 4.66
C PRO A 111 -0.80 -14.72 5.22
N HIS A 112 0.40 -14.20 5.45
CA HIS A 112 0.57 -12.82 5.94
C HIS A 112 0.08 -11.78 4.92
N MET A 113 0.28 -12.01 3.61
CA MET A 113 -0.27 -11.15 2.56
C MET A 113 -1.80 -11.24 2.52
N GLN A 114 -2.35 -12.44 2.65
CA GLN A 114 -3.80 -12.62 2.72
C GLN A 114 -4.39 -11.84 3.88
N ASN A 115 -3.83 -11.99 5.09
CA ASN A 115 -4.27 -11.28 6.27
C ASN A 115 -4.19 -9.74 6.11
N PHE A 116 -3.12 -9.24 5.48
CA PHE A 116 -2.99 -7.81 5.18
C PHE A 116 -4.12 -7.32 4.26
N ILE A 117 -4.40 -8.02 3.16
CA ILE A 117 -5.48 -7.66 2.23
C ILE A 117 -6.85 -7.74 2.91
N ASP A 118 -7.08 -8.74 3.76
CA ASP A 118 -8.32 -8.86 4.54
C ASP A 118 -8.51 -7.66 5.49
N HIS A 119 -7.43 -7.17 6.12
CA HIS A 119 -7.47 -5.95 6.91
C HIS A 119 -7.79 -4.70 6.09
N LEU A 120 -7.25 -4.59 4.87
CA LEU A 120 -7.54 -3.48 3.97
C LEU A 120 -9.01 -3.48 3.54
N THR A 121 -9.50 -4.61 3.06
CA THR A 121 -10.88 -4.74 2.55
C THR A 121 -11.93 -4.57 3.65
N ALA A 122 -11.70 -5.11 4.84
CA ALA A 122 -12.55 -4.92 6.01
C ALA A 122 -12.69 -3.44 6.43
N ARG A 123 -11.75 -2.57 6.02
CA ARG A 123 -11.74 -1.13 6.30
C ARG A 123 -12.09 -0.27 5.11
N ASN A 124 -12.68 -0.87 4.06
CA ASN A 124 -13.07 -0.18 2.81
C ASN A 124 -11.92 0.53 2.09
N TYR A 125 -10.75 -0.12 1.98
CA TYR A 125 -9.62 0.40 1.23
C TYR A 125 -10.02 0.84 -0.16
N GLN A 126 -9.66 2.07 -0.55
CA GLN A 126 -10.14 2.67 -1.79
C GLN A 126 -9.30 3.85 -2.27
N GLY A 127 -9.49 4.24 -3.54
CA GLY A 127 -8.93 5.47 -4.10
C GLY A 127 -7.41 5.48 -4.17
N ARG A 128 -6.79 4.34 -4.48
CA ARG A 128 -5.32 4.20 -4.52
C ARG A 128 -4.87 3.55 -5.82
N THR A 129 -3.61 3.79 -6.20
CA THR A 129 -2.95 3.04 -7.27
C THR A 129 -2.27 1.80 -6.69
N VAL A 130 -2.49 0.65 -7.32
CA VAL A 130 -1.96 -0.64 -6.85
C VAL A 130 -1.08 -1.27 -7.92
N GLY A 131 0.19 -1.51 -7.57
CA GLY A 131 1.14 -2.32 -8.33
C GLY A 131 1.27 -3.72 -7.75
N MET A 132 1.73 -4.68 -8.56
CA MET A 132 1.85 -6.08 -8.13
C MET A 132 3.18 -6.70 -8.56
N ILE A 133 3.77 -7.43 -7.61
CA ILE A 133 4.91 -8.32 -7.85
C ILE A 133 4.49 -9.72 -7.40
N GLU A 134 4.56 -10.69 -8.30
CA GLU A 134 4.32 -12.09 -7.98
C GLU A 134 5.58 -12.93 -8.18
N ASN A 135 5.72 -13.97 -7.37
CA ASN A 135 6.77 -14.96 -7.53
C ASN A 135 6.18 -16.37 -7.57
N GLY A 136 6.63 -17.17 -8.52
CA GLY A 136 6.21 -18.56 -8.62
C GLY A 136 6.95 -19.30 -9.73
N ALA A 137 7.43 -20.52 -9.45
CA ALA A 137 8.25 -21.29 -10.39
C ALA A 137 7.45 -21.78 -11.61
N TRP A 138 6.28 -22.37 -11.36
CA TRP A 138 5.54 -23.15 -12.37
C TRP A 138 4.36 -22.40 -12.96
N ALA A 139 3.52 -21.85 -12.09
CA ALA A 139 2.31 -21.15 -12.46
C ALA A 139 2.13 -19.97 -11.49
N PRO A 140 2.86 -18.86 -11.68
CA PRO A 140 2.65 -17.66 -10.88
C PRO A 140 1.20 -17.22 -11.03
N MET A 141 0.53 -17.06 -9.90
CA MET A 141 -0.89 -16.66 -9.86
C MET A 141 -1.19 -15.70 -8.72
N ALA A 142 -0.18 -15.31 -7.97
CA ALA A 142 -0.36 -14.46 -6.80
C ALA A 142 -0.99 -13.12 -7.16
N ALA A 143 -0.58 -12.49 -8.26
CA ALA A 143 -1.17 -11.23 -8.72
C ALA A 143 -2.67 -11.36 -9.00
N LYS A 144 -3.08 -12.43 -9.68
CA LYS A 144 -4.50 -12.71 -9.95
C LYS A 144 -5.31 -12.89 -8.67
N VAL A 145 -4.74 -13.61 -7.70
CA VAL A 145 -5.40 -13.84 -6.39
C VAL A 145 -5.53 -12.53 -5.62
N MET A 146 -4.46 -11.73 -5.51
CA MET A 146 -4.48 -10.44 -4.83
C MET A 146 -5.50 -9.49 -5.47
N LYS A 147 -5.53 -9.40 -6.80
CA LYS A 147 -6.50 -8.58 -7.53
C LYS A 147 -7.95 -9.01 -7.26
N LYS A 148 -8.21 -10.32 -7.21
CA LYS A 148 -9.52 -10.86 -6.87
C LYS A 148 -9.92 -10.52 -5.43
N MET A 149 -9.02 -10.60 -4.49
CA MET A 149 -9.29 -10.24 -3.09
C MET A 149 -9.63 -8.76 -2.91
N LEU A 150 -9.05 -7.88 -3.75
CA LEU A 150 -9.34 -6.44 -3.75
C LEU A 150 -10.56 -6.05 -4.60
N GLU A 151 -11.30 -6.99 -5.18
CA GLU A 151 -12.43 -6.73 -6.10
C GLU A 151 -13.55 -5.90 -5.46
N THR A 152 -13.72 -6.00 -4.16
CA THR A 152 -14.69 -5.21 -3.40
C THR A 152 -14.23 -3.78 -3.08
N SER A 153 -12.97 -3.49 -3.25
CA SER A 153 -12.38 -2.17 -3.02
C SER A 153 -12.75 -1.21 -4.16
N LYS A 154 -13.11 0.04 -3.80
CA LYS A 154 -13.62 1.01 -4.77
C LYS A 154 -12.51 1.90 -5.30
N ASN A 155 -12.65 2.32 -6.57
CA ASN A 155 -11.78 3.33 -7.17
C ASN A 155 -10.28 3.00 -7.05
N LEU A 156 -9.92 1.71 -7.19
CA LEU A 156 -8.54 1.32 -7.33
C LEU A 156 -8.12 1.43 -8.80
N THR A 157 -6.97 2.03 -9.03
CA THR A 157 -6.27 2.02 -10.31
C THR A 157 -5.15 1.00 -10.22
N TYR A 158 -5.02 0.13 -11.21
CA TYR A 158 -3.91 -0.82 -11.26
C TYR A 158 -2.87 -0.34 -12.25
N THR A 159 -1.59 -0.59 -11.94
CA THR A 159 -0.51 -0.42 -12.92
C THR A 159 -0.70 -1.37 -14.08
N ASP A 160 -0.27 -0.97 -15.27
CA ASP A 160 -0.31 -1.85 -16.46
C ASP A 160 0.69 -3.00 -16.31
N THR A 161 1.86 -2.70 -15.72
CA THR A 161 2.91 -3.66 -15.46
C THR A 161 2.65 -4.46 -14.18
N THR A 162 2.65 -5.79 -14.31
CA THR A 162 2.79 -6.74 -13.21
C THR A 162 4.16 -7.39 -13.31
N VAL A 163 4.95 -7.33 -12.24
CA VAL A 163 6.26 -7.99 -12.19
C VAL A 163 6.07 -9.47 -11.88
N THR A 164 6.54 -10.33 -12.78
CA THR A 164 6.51 -11.80 -12.58
C THR A 164 7.93 -12.32 -12.38
N VAL A 165 8.23 -12.74 -11.16
CA VAL A 165 9.49 -13.40 -10.80
C VAL A 165 9.30 -14.92 -10.91
N LYS A 166 10.17 -15.59 -11.65
CA LYS A 166 10.19 -17.06 -11.76
C LYS A 166 11.34 -17.62 -10.92
N CYS A 167 11.08 -17.86 -9.65
CA CYS A 167 12.04 -18.21 -8.60
C CYS A 167 12.96 -17.04 -8.23
N ALA A 168 13.87 -16.65 -9.09
CA ALA A 168 14.85 -15.58 -8.90
C ALA A 168 14.71 -14.49 -9.96
N LEU A 169 15.27 -13.33 -9.71
CA LEU A 169 15.34 -12.23 -10.66
C LEU A 169 16.15 -12.63 -11.90
N ASN A 170 15.71 -12.15 -13.03
CA ASN A 170 16.37 -12.25 -14.33
C ASN A 170 16.15 -10.96 -15.12
N ASP A 171 16.76 -10.83 -16.29
CA ASP A 171 16.69 -9.61 -17.10
C ASP A 171 15.24 -9.19 -17.42
N ALA A 172 14.35 -10.14 -17.69
CA ALA A 172 12.95 -9.84 -17.99
C ALA A 172 12.21 -9.29 -16.76
N SER A 173 12.39 -9.88 -15.57
CA SER A 173 11.77 -9.39 -14.34
C SER A 173 12.37 -8.05 -13.90
N ARG A 174 13.67 -7.82 -14.14
CA ARG A 174 14.31 -6.51 -13.88
C ARG A 174 13.76 -5.42 -14.80
N ALA A 175 13.55 -5.72 -16.09
CA ALA A 175 12.89 -4.79 -17.00
C ALA A 175 11.45 -4.47 -16.58
N GLN A 176 10.71 -5.44 -16.06
CA GLN A 176 9.38 -5.21 -15.50
C GLN A 176 9.43 -4.36 -14.22
N ILE A 177 10.44 -4.52 -13.37
CA ILE A 177 10.64 -3.66 -12.19
C ILE A 177 10.91 -2.22 -12.61
N ASP A 178 11.72 -1.99 -13.65
CA ASP A 178 11.95 -0.66 -14.21
C ASP A 178 10.65 -0.03 -14.71
N ALA A 179 9.88 -0.76 -15.51
CA ALA A 179 8.60 -0.27 -16.03
C ALA A 179 7.60 0.03 -14.90
N LEU A 180 7.51 -0.84 -13.88
CA LEU A 180 6.65 -0.60 -12.73
C LEU A 180 7.07 0.65 -11.95
N ALA A 181 8.37 0.86 -11.78
CA ALA A 181 8.90 2.06 -11.11
C ALA A 181 8.55 3.34 -11.90
N ASP A 182 8.64 3.30 -13.24
CA ASP A 182 8.25 4.42 -14.10
C ASP A 182 6.76 4.74 -13.96
N GLU A 183 5.88 3.74 -14.03
CA GLU A 183 4.43 3.94 -13.86
C GLU A 183 4.07 4.52 -12.49
N LEU A 184 4.73 4.06 -11.43
CA LEU A 184 4.50 4.56 -10.07
C LEU A 184 5.02 6.00 -9.89
N CYS A 185 6.06 6.42 -10.62
CA CYS A 185 6.62 7.77 -10.52
C CYS A 185 5.93 8.77 -11.45
N LEU A 186 5.56 8.40 -12.68
CA LEU A 186 4.93 9.29 -13.66
C LEU A 186 3.63 9.92 -13.14
N SER A 187 2.85 9.21 -12.35
CA SER A 187 1.61 9.72 -11.75
C SER A 187 1.84 10.75 -10.62
N LEU A 188 3.10 10.99 -10.19
CA LEU A 188 3.47 11.99 -9.19
C LEU A 188 3.84 13.36 -9.80
N ILE A 189 4.08 13.40 -11.12
CA ILE A 189 4.58 14.61 -11.83
C ILE A 189 3.43 15.45 -12.41
N HIS A 190 2.19 14.96 -12.39
CA HIS A 190 1.04 15.60 -13.00
C HIS A 190 0.03 16.20 -11.99
N ILE A 191 0.52 16.77 -10.89
CA ILE A 191 -0.31 17.58 -9.98
C ILE A 191 0.17 19.03 -10.01
#